data_d0952ca6e32486b85f8231cca324d68f
#
_entry.id   d0952ca6e32486b85f8231cca324d68f
#
_cell.length_a   1.000
_cell.length_b   1.000
_cell.length_c   1.000
_cell.angle_alpha   90.00
_cell.angle_beta   90.00
_cell.angle_gamma   90.00
#
_symmetry.space_group_name_H-M   'P 1'
#
loop_
_entity.id
_entity.type
_entity.pdbx_description
1 polymer ?
#
loop_
_entity_poly.entity_id
_entity_poly.type
_entity_poly.pdbx_seq_one_letter_code
_entity_poly.pdbx_strand_id
1 'polypeptide(L)'
;MKNVLFVCTGNSARSIIAESIINHSYKDKFKGFSAGSNPSGKINPYIKNFLQKKGFDLEKCYSKNFDEFLNNKIKIDHVFTVCSNAHNEVCPIWPEKKEIIHWDIEDPVKKFKNTNDPNEINDISQLTFDDINSRIEDWIKNEK
;
A
#
# COMPACT_ATOMS: atom_id res chain seq x y z
N MET A 1 -13.26 12.92 9.13
CA MET A 1 -12.53 12.01 8.22
C MET A 1 -11.33 11.41 8.92
N LYS A 2 -11.15 10.12 8.82
CA LYS A 2 -10.03 9.43 9.48
C LYS A 2 -8.87 9.22 8.50
N ASN A 3 -7.65 9.35 9.00
CA ASN A 3 -6.43 9.17 8.22
C ASN A 3 -5.88 7.75 8.42
N VAL A 4 -5.60 7.07 7.32
CA VAL A 4 -5.12 5.69 7.29
C VAL A 4 -3.76 5.64 6.62
N LEU A 5 -2.79 5.05 7.29
CA LEU A 5 -1.43 4.90 6.75
C LEU A 5 -1.13 3.43 6.47
N PHE A 6 -0.68 3.16 5.27
CA PHE A 6 -0.20 1.82 4.86
C PHE A 6 1.31 1.86 4.75
N VAL A 7 1.99 0.98 5.48
CA VAL A 7 3.45 0.91 5.51
C VAL A 7 3.92 -0.42 4.96
N CYS A 8 4.84 -0.37 4.01
CA CYS A 8 5.54 -1.56 3.51
C CYS A 8 7.03 -1.26 3.46
N THR A 9 7.83 -2.12 2.87
CA THR A 9 9.28 -1.90 2.81
C THR A 9 9.65 -0.83 1.79
N GLY A 10 9.33 -1.08 0.52
CA GLY A 10 9.79 -0.23 -0.60
C GLY A 10 8.88 0.94 -0.95
N ASN A 11 7.64 0.94 -0.47
CA ASN A 11 6.62 1.93 -0.83
C ASN A 11 6.55 2.14 -2.35
N SER A 12 6.54 1.04 -3.09
CA SER A 12 6.52 1.10 -4.56
C SER A 12 5.33 0.36 -5.18
N ALA A 13 4.67 -0.53 -4.44
CA ALA A 13 3.56 -1.34 -4.95
C ALA A 13 2.44 -1.53 -3.93
N ARG A 14 2.61 -2.40 -2.93
CA ARG A 14 1.54 -2.83 -2.01
C ARG A 14 0.88 -1.67 -1.28
N SER A 15 1.65 -0.82 -0.62
CA SER A 15 1.11 0.32 0.12
C SER A 15 0.56 1.40 -0.81
N ILE A 16 1.13 1.57 -1.99
CA ILE A 16 0.62 2.48 -3.03
C ILE A 16 -0.76 2.03 -3.52
N ILE A 17 -0.93 0.73 -3.76
CA ILE A 17 -2.23 0.16 -4.16
C ILE A 17 -3.28 0.47 -3.08
N ALA A 18 -2.95 0.21 -1.81
CA ALA A 18 -3.86 0.43 -0.70
C ALA A 18 -4.24 1.91 -0.55
N GLU A 19 -3.28 2.81 -0.61
CA GLU A 19 -3.51 4.25 -0.58
C GLU A 19 -4.45 4.68 -1.70
N SER A 20 -4.20 4.18 -2.91
CA SER A 20 -4.99 4.52 -4.10
C SER A 20 -6.44 4.06 -3.97
N ILE A 21 -6.67 2.86 -3.45
CA ILE A 21 -8.02 2.33 -3.26
C ILE A 21 -8.80 3.19 -2.25
N ILE A 22 -8.19 3.53 -1.13
CA ILE A 22 -8.84 4.36 -0.11
C ILE A 22 -9.22 5.72 -0.70
N ASN A 23 -8.30 6.38 -1.39
CA ASN A 23 -8.52 7.73 -1.92
C ASN A 23 -9.47 7.76 -3.13
N HIS A 24 -9.63 6.64 -3.81
CA HIS A 24 -10.55 6.53 -4.94
C HIS A 24 -11.96 6.11 -4.51
N SER A 25 -12.06 5.05 -3.71
CA SER A 25 -13.34 4.38 -3.42
C SER A 25 -13.96 4.81 -2.09
N TYR A 26 -13.17 5.31 -1.15
CA TYR A 26 -13.62 5.59 0.22
C TYR A 26 -13.28 7.00 0.69
N LYS A 27 -13.07 7.91 -0.25
CA LYS A 27 -12.63 9.28 0.01
C LYS A 27 -13.58 10.09 0.91
N ASP A 28 -14.84 9.66 1.02
CA ASP A 28 -15.83 10.34 1.86
C ASP A 28 -15.66 10.00 3.34
N LYS A 29 -14.98 8.91 3.66
CA LYS A 29 -14.79 8.42 5.03
C LYS A 29 -13.34 8.44 5.49
N PHE A 30 -12.42 8.23 4.57
CA PHE A 30 -11.01 8.06 4.89
C PHE A 30 -10.12 8.82 3.92
N LYS A 31 -8.97 9.24 4.44
CA LYS A 31 -7.88 9.73 3.62
C LYS A 31 -6.72 8.75 3.77
N GLY A 32 -6.23 8.24 2.64
CA GLY A 32 -5.17 7.25 2.60
C GLY A 32 -3.80 7.87 2.41
N PHE A 33 -2.81 7.29 3.08
CA PHE A 33 -1.40 7.64 2.96
C PHE A 33 -0.61 6.34 2.87
N SER A 34 0.59 6.41 2.33
CA SER A 34 1.50 5.27 2.29
C SER A 34 2.93 5.71 2.51
N ALA A 35 3.75 4.79 3.01
CA ALA A 35 5.17 5.04 3.25
C ALA A 35 5.92 3.71 3.31
N GLY A 36 7.25 3.77 3.35
CA GLY A 36 8.09 2.60 3.49
C GLY A 36 9.21 2.81 4.50
N SER A 37 9.74 1.70 4.99
CA SER A 37 10.92 1.73 5.87
C SER A 37 12.21 1.91 5.07
N ASN A 38 12.19 1.47 3.82
CA ASN A 38 13.33 1.60 2.91
C ASN A 38 12.78 1.92 1.51
N PRO A 39 12.29 3.15 1.30
CA PRO A 39 11.59 3.49 0.06
C PRO A 39 12.51 3.44 -1.15
N SER A 40 11.98 2.90 -2.25
CA SER A 40 12.72 2.82 -3.51
C SER A 40 12.86 4.18 -4.21
N GLY A 41 12.05 5.16 -3.81
CA GLY A 41 12.02 6.49 -4.42
C GLY A 41 11.11 6.60 -5.63
N LYS A 42 10.56 5.49 -6.10
CA LYS A 42 9.68 5.45 -7.27
C LYS A 42 8.53 4.47 -7.06
N ILE A 43 7.37 4.80 -7.60
CA ILE A 43 6.30 3.82 -7.77
C ILE A 43 6.75 2.84 -8.86
N ASN A 44 6.56 1.53 -8.63
CA ASN A 44 6.91 0.53 -9.63
C ASN A 44 6.15 0.82 -10.94
N PRO A 45 6.83 0.88 -12.10
CA PRO A 45 6.19 1.25 -13.38
C PRO A 45 5.03 0.34 -13.79
N TYR A 46 5.13 -0.95 -13.51
CA TYR A 46 4.05 -1.90 -13.84
C TYR A 46 2.81 -1.64 -13.00
N ILE A 47 2.99 -1.38 -11.72
CA ILE A 47 1.90 -1.06 -10.80
C ILE A 47 1.28 0.30 -11.15
N LYS A 48 2.12 1.29 -11.43
CA LYS A 48 1.65 2.62 -11.85
C LYS A 48 0.77 2.52 -13.08
N ASN A 49 1.24 1.81 -14.10
CA ASN A 49 0.51 1.62 -15.35
C ASN A 49 -0.80 0.86 -15.12
N PHE A 50 -0.75 -0.20 -14.32
CA PHE A 50 -1.92 -1.00 -13.97
C PHE A 50 -3.01 -0.14 -13.31
N LEU A 51 -2.65 0.65 -12.32
CA LEU A 51 -3.59 1.51 -11.59
C LEU A 51 -4.15 2.62 -12.48
N GLN A 52 -3.31 3.22 -13.32
CA GLN A 52 -3.74 4.27 -14.26
C GLN A 52 -4.76 3.72 -15.27
N LYS A 53 -4.57 2.51 -15.77
CA LYS A 53 -5.53 1.86 -16.66
C LYS A 53 -6.86 1.58 -16.00
N LYS A 54 -6.90 1.41 -14.69
CA LYS A 54 -8.14 1.24 -13.93
C LYS A 54 -8.81 2.56 -13.58
N GLY A 55 -8.23 3.69 -13.96
CA GLY A 55 -8.80 5.01 -13.71
C GLY A 55 -8.38 5.66 -12.41
N PHE A 56 -7.39 5.11 -11.71
CA PHE A 56 -6.88 5.71 -10.47
C PHE A 56 -5.98 6.89 -10.79
N ASP A 57 -6.15 7.98 -10.01
CA ASP A 57 -5.29 9.16 -10.09
C ASP A 57 -4.13 9.00 -9.12
N LEU A 58 -2.92 8.94 -9.64
CA LEU A 58 -1.70 8.75 -8.85
C LEU A 58 -0.86 10.04 -8.72
N GLU A 59 -1.40 11.17 -9.11
CA GLU A 59 -0.68 12.44 -9.14
C GLU A 59 -0.05 12.78 -7.78
N LYS A 60 -0.76 12.49 -6.69
CA LYS A 60 -0.29 12.78 -5.33
C LYS A 60 0.46 11.62 -4.68
N CYS A 61 0.55 10.48 -5.36
CA CYS A 61 1.26 9.31 -4.83
C CYS A 61 2.75 9.39 -5.16
N TYR A 62 3.58 9.13 -4.17
CA TYR A 62 5.03 9.04 -4.37
C TYR A 62 5.63 8.12 -3.31
N SER A 63 6.77 7.54 -3.63
CA SER A 63 7.49 6.67 -2.70
C SER A 63 8.22 7.53 -1.67
N LYS A 64 8.01 7.25 -0.38
CA LYS A 64 8.53 8.07 0.70
C LYS A 64 8.79 7.24 1.95
N ASN A 65 9.66 7.77 2.81
CA ASN A 65 9.95 7.16 4.11
C ASN A 65 8.84 7.51 5.11
N PHE A 66 8.52 6.56 5.99
CA PHE A 66 7.46 6.75 7.00
C PHE A 66 7.83 7.81 8.05
N ASP A 67 9.09 8.22 8.13
CA ASP A 67 9.53 9.34 9.00
C ASP A 67 8.75 10.63 8.70
N GLU A 68 8.25 10.81 7.47
CA GLU A 68 7.43 11.96 7.13
C GLU A 68 6.16 12.06 7.95
N PHE A 69 5.71 10.96 8.55
CA PHE A 69 4.49 10.90 9.35
C PHE A 69 4.74 10.89 10.85
N LEU A 70 6.01 10.92 11.28
CA LEU A 70 6.37 10.84 12.70
C LEU A 70 6.40 12.19 13.40
N ASN A 71 6.33 13.29 12.66
CA ASN A 71 6.47 14.65 13.20
C ASN A 71 5.15 15.27 13.67
N ASN A 72 4.10 14.48 13.77
CA ASN A 72 2.77 14.88 14.26
C ASN A 72 2.05 15.97 13.45
N LYS A 73 2.51 16.26 12.24
CA LYS A 73 1.82 17.20 11.35
C LYS A 73 0.49 16.65 10.86
N ILE A 74 0.42 15.33 10.72
CA ILE A 74 -0.78 14.63 10.28
C ILE A 74 -1.12 13.61 11.36
N LYS A 75 -2.34 13.69 11.89
CA LYS A 75 -2.81 12.71 12.85
C LYS A 75 -3.20 11.44 12.09
N ILE A 76 -2.49 10.35 12.34
CA ILE A 76 -2.80 9.05 11.76
C ILE A 76 -3.70 8.28 12.73
N ASP A 77 -4.87 7.89 12.25
CA ASP A 77 -5.87 7.17 13.08
C ASP A 77 -5.69 5.66 13.02
N HIS A 78 -5.27 5.12 11.88
CA HIS A 78 -5.06 3.68 11.67
C HIS A 78 -3.77 3.45 10.91
N VAL A 79 -2.99 2.45 11.36
CA VAL A 79 -1.75 2.05 10.69
C VAL A 79 -1.84 0.58 10.29
N PHE A 80 -1.53 0.31 9.04
CA PHE A 80 -1.47 -1.05 8.49
C PHE A 80 -0.07 -1.34 7.99
N THR A 81 0.47 -2.52 8.29
CA THR A 81 1.67 -3.00 7.62
C THR A 81 1.27 -4.03 6.56
N VAL A 82 1.79 -3.86 5.36
CA VAL A 82 1.44 -4.68 4.18
C VAL A 82 2.70 -5.29 3.59
N CYS A 83 3.28 -6.25 4.30
CA CYS A 83 4.52 -6.93 3.92
C CYS A 83 4.40 -8.42 4.19
N SER A 84 5.32 -9.23 3.68
CA SER A 84 5.28 -10.68 3.85
C SER A 84 6.44 -11.17 4.69
N ASN A 85 6.13 -11.87 5.79
CA ASN A 85 7.12 -12.54 6.62
C ASN A 85 7.59 -13.88 6.00
N ALA A 86 6.82 -14.41 5.06
CA ALA A 86 7.09 -15.73 4.46
C ALA A 86 8.37 -15.77 3.64
N HIS A 87 8.84 -14.62 3.16
CA HIS A 87 10.03 -14.50 2.32
C HIS A 87 11.17 -13.77 3.04
N ASN A 88 11.19 -13.82 4.37
CA ASN A 88 12.20 -13.16 5.19
C ASN A 88 12.24 -11.64 5.01
N GLU A 89 11.14 -11.07 4.56
CA GLU A 89 11.02 -9.62 4.47
C GLU A 89 10.93 -9.04 5.88
N VAL A 90 11.73 -8.02 6.17
CA VAL A 90 11.68 -7.33 7.45
C VAL A 90 10.54 -6.33 7.41
N CYS A 91 9.47 -6.62 8.15
CA CYS A 91 8.32 -5.73 8.22
C CYS A 91 8.66 -4.48 9.03
N PRO A 92 8.26 -3.28 8.56
CA PRO A 92 8.50 -2.06 9.30
C PRO A 92 7.75 -2.06 10.63
N ILE A 93 8.34 -1.41 11.63
CA ILE A 93 7.74 -1.22 12.94
C ILE A 93 7.41 0.25 13.08
N TRP A 94 6.13 0.54 13.33
CA TRP A 94 5.70 1.92 13.59
C TRP A 94 6.06 2.29 15.03
N PRO A 95 6.87 3.34 15.23
CA PRO A 95 7.41 3.63 16.57
C PRO A 95 6.39 4.19 17.58
N GLU A 96 5.26 4.70 17.11
CA GLU A 96 4.21 5.16 17.99
C GLU A 96 3.36 4.00 18.52
N LYS A 97 2.87 4.12 19.76
CA LYS A 97 2.06 3.07 20.38
C LYS A 97 0.62 3.10 19.89
N LYS A 98 0.42 2.77 18.62
CA LYS A 98 -0.92 2.63 18.06
C LYS A 98 -1.17 1.16 17.74
N GLU A 99 -2.42 0.78 17.71
CA GLU A 99 -2.81 -0.52 17.22
C GLU A 99 -2.43 -0.62 15.74
N ILE A 100 -1.58 -1.57 15.42
CA ILE A 100 -1.12 -1.82 14.05
C ILE A 100 -1.80 -3.09 13.56
N ILE A 101 -2.46 -2.98 12.42
CA ILE A 101 -3.05 -4.14 11.74
C ILE A 101 -2.04 -4.62 10.69
N HIS A 102 -1.67 -5.89 10.76
CA HIS A 102 -0.73 -6.49 9.80
C HIS A 102 -1.48 -7.33 8.78
N TRP A 103 -1.23 -7.07 7.50
CA TRP A 103 -1.70 -7.89 6.39
C TRP A 103 -0.48 -8.52 5.70
N ASP A 104 -0.44 -9.85 5.69
CA ASP A 104 0.64 -10.61 5.04
C ASP A 104 0.37 -10.66 3.53
N ILE A 105 1.10 -9.82 2.77
CA ILE A 105 0.92 -9.70 1.33
C ILE A 105 2.28 -9.84 0.65
N GLU A 106 2.39 -10.81 -0.25
CA GLU A 106 3.62 -11.01 -1.03
C GLU A 106 3.96 -9.79 -1.87
N ASP A 107 5.26 -9.54 -2.01
CA ASP A 107 5.76 -8.42 -2.80
C ASP A 107 5.65 -8.72 -4.30
N PRO A 108 4.76 -8.04 -5.04
CA PRO A 108 4.62 -8.28 -6.48
C PRO A 108 5.86 -7.86 -7.26
N VAL A 109 6.65 -6.91 -6.76
CA VAL A 109 7.86 -6.44 -7.44
C VAL A 109 8.88 -7.57 -7.56
N LYS A 110 9.00 -8.42 -6.54
CA LYS A 110 9.88 -9.59 -6.61
C LYS A 110 9.41 -10.59 -7.67
N LYS A 111 8.11 -10.74 -7.82
CA LYS A 111 7.54 -11.63 -8.84
C LYS A 111 7.77 -11.08 -10.25
N PHE A 112 7.72 -9.77 -10.43
CA PHE A 112 7.97 -9.14 -11.72
C PHE A 112 9.39 -9.41 -12.25
N LYS A 113 10.35 -9.59 -11.35
CA LYS A 113 11.74 -9.87 -11.72
C LYS A 113 11.92 -11.23 -12.39
N ASN A 114 10.96 -12.13 -12.23
CA ASN A 114 11.03 -13.49 -12.76
C ASN A 114 10.29 -13.67 -14.08
N THR A 115 9.74 -12.60 -14.65
CA THR A 115 8.97 -12.69 -15.89
C THR A 115 9.11 -11.43 -16.73
N ASN A 116 9.04 -11.59 -18.05
CA ASN A 116 8.94 -10.49 -19.02
C ASN A 116 7.61 -10.53 -19.77
N ASP A 117 6.73 -11.48 -19.44
CA ASP A 117 5.46 -11.64 -20.12
C ASP A 117 4.46 -10.59 -19.61
N PRO A 118 3.95 -9.68 -20.50
CA PRO A 118 2.97 -8.66 -20.09
C PRO A 118 1.71 -9.24 -19.48
N ASN A 119 1.25 -10.40 -19.93
CA ASN A 119 0.06 -11.04 -19.39
C ASN A 119 0.30 -11.54 -17.97
N GLU A 120 1.45 -12.12 -17.72
CA GLU A 120 1.83 -12.59 -16.39
C GLU A 120 2.01 -11.43 -15.42
N ILE A 121 2.64 -10.34 -15.88
CA ILE A 121 2.79 -9.11 -15.09
C ILE A 121 1.42 -8.54 -14.72
N ASN A 122 0.49 -8.51 -15.66
CA ASN A 122 -0.88 -8.05 -15.40
C ASN A 122 -1.59 -8.96 -14.39
N ASP A 123 -1.42 -10.27 -14.50
CA ASP A 123 -2.04 -11.22 -13.57
C ASP A 123 -1.52 -11.06 -12.15
N ILE A 124 -0.22 -10.87 -11.98
CA ILE A 124 0.40 -10.62 -10.68
C ILE A 124 -0.15 -9.33 -10.08
N SER A 125 -0.24 -8.26 -10.89
CA SER A 125 -0.77 -6.97 -10.47
C SER A 125 -2.23 -7.09 -10.04
N GLN A 126 -3.04 -7.82 -10.82
CA GLN A 126 -4.47 -7.99 -10.54
C GLN A 126 -4.69 -8.81 -9.26
N LEU A 127 -3.94 -9.88 -9.06
CA LEU A 127 -4.05 -10.71 -7.86
C LEU A 127 -3.70 -9.91 -6.61
N THR A 128 -2.63 -9.12 -6.67
CA THR A 128 -2.22 -8.27 -5.55
C THR A 128 -3.28 -7.21 -5.26
N PHE A 129 -3.79 -6.58 -6.30
CA PHE A 129 -4.85 -5.57 -6.18
C PHE A 129 -6.11 -6.17 -5.55
N ASP A 130 -6.55 -7.32 -6.02
CA ASP A 130 -7.77 -7.97 -5.53
C ASP A 130 -7.63 -8.37 -4.06
N ASP A 131 -6.47 -8.88 -3.66
CA ASP A 131 -6.21 -9.25 -2.26
C ASP A 131 -6.31 -8.00 -1.36
N ILE A 132 -5.62 -6.93 -1.72
CA ILE A 132 -5.64 -5.69 -0.94
C ILE A 132 -7.05 -5.10 -0.91
N ASN A 133 -7.73 -5.06 -2.04
CA ASN A 133 -9.09 -4.52 -2.14
C ASN A 133 -10.06 -5.28 -1.26
N SER A 134 -10.01 -6.62 -1.26
CA SER A 134 -10.86 -7.46 -0.40
C SER A 134 -10.62 -7.18 1.08
N ARG A 135 -9.36 -7.06 1.48
CA ARG A 135 -9.00 -6.78 2.88
C ARG A 135 -9.50 -5.41 3.33
N ILE A 136 -9.40 -4.41 2.46
CA ILE A 136 -9.91 -3.07 2.73
C ILE A 136 -11.44 -3.10 2.88
N GLU A 137 -12.14 -3.76 1.96
CA GLU A 137 -13.60 -3.88 2.03
C GLU A 137 -14.04 -4.52 3.34
N ASP A 138 -13.42 -5.62 3.75
CA ASP A 138 -13.75 -6.33 4.98
C ASP A 138 -13.48 -5.45 6.21
N TRP A 139 -12.36 -4.76 6.22
CA TRP A 139 -12.02 -3.86 7.32
C TRP A 139 -13.05 -2.73 7.46
N ILE A 140 -13.44 -2.11 6.36
CA ILE A 140 -14.39 -0.99 6.36
C ILE A 140 -15.78 -1.44 6.82
N LYS A 141 -16.22 -2.64 6.44
CA LYS A 141 -17.51 -3.19 6.90
C LYS A 141 -17.56 -3.39 8.41
N ASN A 142 -16.42 -3.69 9.02
CA ASN A 142 -16.31 -3.95 10.46
C ASN A 142 -15.97 -2.70 11.26
N GLU A 143 -15.60 -1.62 10.58
CA GLU A 143 -15.28 -0.33 11.19
C GLU A 143 -16.54 0.51 11.30
N LYS A 144 -16.91 0.88 12.52
CA LYS A 144 -18.12 1.67 12.79
C LYS A 144 -17.80 3.10 13.19
#